data_656feffdca5d0658fbf69b9821c83824
#
_entry.id   656feffdca5d0658fbf69b9821c83824
#
_cell.length_a   1.000
_cell.length_b   1.000
_cell.length_c   1.000
_cell.angle_alpha   90.00
_cell.angle_beta   90.00
_cell.angle_gamma   90.00
#
_symmetry.space_group_name_H-M   'P 1'
#
loop_
_entity.id
_entity.type
_entity.pdbx_description
1 polymer ?
#
loop_
_entity_poly.entity_id
_entity_poly.type
_entity_poly.pdbx_seq_one_letter_code
_entity_poly.pdbx_strand_id
1 'polypeptide(L)'
;MTAKTLKEGTAEDLQILLASAVSSISDKLGWMLNQAVQVHPGQLSCQDPDDMLATLAAPAVVARGCMDQAYEGRSMWTMIAVPDAVAMACALMMVPESAVAERRSATQLTKDEVEAFGEIANLIYAGFTETLSPRLENFGVR
;
A
#
# COMPACT_ATOMS: atom_id res chain seq x y z
N MET A 1 6.80 -21.01 13.46
CA MET A 1 6.04 -19.94 14.10
C MET A 1 4.56 -20.18 13.84
N THR A 2 3.85 -20.61 14.85
CA THR A 2 2.41 -20.82 14.75
C THR A 2 1.72 -19.48 14.52
N ALA A 3 0.97 -19.36 13.43
CA ALA A 3 0.12 -18.20 13.22
C ALA A 3 -0.84 -18.09 14.41
N LYS A 4 -0.68 -17.06 15.22
CA LYS A 4 -1.68 -16.75 16.25
C LYS A 4 -2.95 -16.36 15.51
N THR A 5 -3.97 -17.19 15.61
CA THR A 5 -5.31 -16.81 15.19
C THR A 5 -5.71 -15.56 15.97
N LEU A 6 -5.99 -14.48 15.27
CA LEU A 6 -6.50 -13.27 15.88
C LEU A 6 -7.82 -13.61 16.58
N LYS A 7 -7.98 -13.20 17.83
CA LYS A 7 -9.27 -13.29 18.52
C LYS A 7 -10.29 -12.47 17.74
N GLU A 8 -11.52 -12.94 17.69
CA GLU A 8 -12.60 -12.33 16.89
C GLU A 8 -12.72 -10.82 17.15
N GLY A 9 -12.73 -10.36 18.40
CA GLY A 9 -12.77 -8.93 18.72
C GLY A 9 -11.54 -8.15 18.25
N THR A 10 -10.36 -8.78 18.21
CA THR A 10 -9.12 -8.15 17.68
C THR A 10 -9.19 -7.97 16.17
N ALA A 11 -9.77 -8.92 15.45
CA ALA A 11 -9.96 -8.83 14.00
C ALA A 11 -10.92 -7.70 13.62
N GLU A 12 -12.01 -7.52 14.36
CA GLU A 12 -12.95 -6.40 14.19
C GLU A 12 -12.27 -5.06 14.45
N ASP A 13 -11.51 -4.93 15.52
CA ASP A 13 -10.78 -3.71 15.87
C ASP A 13 -9.76 -3.36 14.78
N LEU A 14 -9.04 -4.34 14.26
CA LEU A 14 -8.10 -4.15 13.15
C LEU A 14 -8.81 -3.74 11.85
N GLN A 15 -10.00 -4.29 11.58
CA GLN A 15 -10.79 -3.90 10.41
C GLN A 15 -11.23 -2.44 10.50
N ILE A 16 -11.61 -1.96 11.66
CA ILE A 16 -11.98 -0.55 11.91
C ILE A 16 -10.75 0.35 11.72
N LEU A 17 -9.61 -0.03 12.28
CA LEU A 17 -8.36 0.71 12.12
C LEU A 17 -7.91 0.74 10.65
N LEU A 18 -8.06 -0.36 9.93
CA LEU A 18 -7.77 -0.44 8.51
C LEU A 18 -8.65 0.53 7.71
N ALA A 19 -9.94 0.59 7.99
CA ALA A 19 -10.85 1.53 7.34
C ALA A 19 -10.45 2.99 7.59
N SER A 20 -10.01 3.32 8.80
CA SER A 20 -9.50 4.66 9.14
C SER A 20 -8.19 4.97 8.40
N ALA A 21 -7.27 4.01 8.33
CA ALA A 21 -6.02 4.15 7.58
C ALA A 21 -6.27 4.38 6.09
N VAL A 22 -7.17 3.62 5.50
CA VAL A 22 -7.56 3.74 4.08
C VAL A 22 -8.16 5.12 3.78
N SER A 23 -8.99 5.65 4.66
CA SER A 23 -9.54 7.01 4.52
C SER A 23 -8.43 8.07 4.52
N SER A 24 -7.50 7.98 5.46
CA SER A 24 -6.33 8.88 5.53
C SER A 24 -5.46 8.77 4.28
N ILE A 25 -5.23 7.57 3.80
CA ILE A 25 -4.44 7.31 2.58
C ILE A 25 -5.14 7.89 1.36
N SER A 26 -6.46 7.73 1.23
CA SER A 26 -7.23 8.33 0.14
C SER A 26 -7.05 9.84 0.07
N ASP A 27 -7.17 10.52 1.19
CA ASP A 27 -7.01 11.97 1.27
C ASP A 27 -5.59 12.40 0.89
N LYS A 28 -4.59 11.71 1.41
CA LYS A 28 -3.17 11.99 1.12
C LYS A 28 -2.84 11.77 -0.36
N LEU A 29 -3.30 10.67 -0.94
CA LEU A 29 -3.11 10.37 -2.35
C LEU A 29 -3.82 11.39 -3.25
N GLY A 30 -5.05 11.76 -2.92
CA GLY A 30 -5.79 12.78 -3.64
C GLY A 30 -5.07 14.11 -3.68
N TRP A 31 -4.49 14.51 -2.55
CA TRP A 31 -3.70 15.72 -2.47
C TRP A 31 -2.39 15.62 -3.27
N MET A 32 -1.65 14.51 -3.11
CA MET A 32 -0.38 14.29 -3.78
C MET A 32 -0.54 14.21 -5.31
N LEU A 33 -1.55 13.49 -5.77
CA LEU A 33 -1.81 13.28 -7.20
C LEU A 33 -2.64 14.40 -7.84
N ASN A 34 -3.10 15.36 -7.05
CA ASN A 34 -3.96 16.48 -7.47
C ASN A 34 -5.19 16.01 -8.25
N GLN A 35 -5.81 14.94 -7.79
CA GLN A 35 -7.04 14.38 -8.36
C GLN A 35 -7.80 13.59 -7.31
N ALA A 36 -9.10 13.40 -7.52
CA ALA A 36 -9.91 12.60 -6.63
C ALA A 36 -9.45 11.13 -6.67
N VAL A 37 -9.03 10.63 -5.51
CA VAL A 37 -8.65 9.23 -5.33
C VAL A 37 -9.58 8.60 -4.31
N GLN A 38 -10.17 7.48 -4.66
CA GLN A 38 -10.99 6.69 -3.75
C GLN A 38 -10.29 5.36 -3.49
N VAL A 39 -9.99 5.11 -2.22
CA VAL A 39 -9.47 3.84 -1.75
C VAL A 39 -10.51 3.23 -0.84
N HIS A 40 -10.88 1.99 -1.10
CA HIS A 40 -11.88 1.27 -0.31
C HIS A 40 -11.21 0.19 0.53
N PRO A 41 -11.60 0.02 1.80
CA PRO A 41 -11.07 -1.05 2.62
C PRO A 41 -11.53 -2.40 2.05
N GLY A 42 -10.56 -3.30 1.86
CA GLY A 42 -10.83 -4.69 1.54
C GLY A 42 -11.10 -5.51 2.79
N GLN A 43 -11.16 -6.81 2.62
CA GLN A 43 -11.33 -7.75 3.72
C GLN A 43 -9.98 -8.08 4.35
N LEU A 44 -9.89 -7.96 5.67
CA LEU A 44 -8.75 -8.43 6.43
C LEU A 44 -8.82 -9.95 6.58
N SER A 45 -7.74 -10.64 6.24
CA SER A 45 -7.64 -12.09 6.38
C SER A 45 -6.24 -12.51 6.82
N CYS A 46 -6.16 -13.66 7.51
CA CYS A 46 -4.89 -14.32 7.79
C CYS A 46 -4.72 -15.46 6.80
N GLN A 47 -3.66 -15.42 6.01
CA GLN A 47 -3.38 -16.42 4.98
C GLN A 47 -1.94 -16.90 5.08
N ASP A 48 -1.70 -18.11 4.58
CA ASP A 48 -0.36 -18.58 4.31
C ASP A 48 0.28 -17.72 3.22
N PRO A 49 1.57 -17.33 3.33
CA PRO A 49 2.25 -16.53 2.31
C PRO A 49 2.16 -17.10 0.90
N ASP A 50 2.24 -18.42 0.74
CA ASP A 50 2.16 -19.07 -0.57
C ASP A 50 0.77 -18.92 -1.18
N ASP A 51 -0.29 -19.07 -0.38
CA ASP A 51 -1.67 -18.86 -0.82
C ASP A 51 -1.92 -17.41 -1.22
N MET A 52 -1.35 -16.46 -0.48
CA MET A 52 -1.44 -15.04 -0.80
C MET A 52 -0.75 -14.72 -2.12
N LEU A 53 0.47 -15.24 -2.34
CA LEU A 53 1.21 -15.05 -3.59
C LEU A 53 0.48 -15.64 -4.79
N ALA A 54 -0.22 -16.76 -4.61
CA ALA A 54 -1.00 -17.40 -5.67
C ALA A 54 -2.20 -16.56 -6.13
N THR A 55 -2.69 -15.64 -5.28
CA THR A 55 -3.81 -14.74 -5.64
C THR A 55 -3.38 -13.50 -6.42
N LEU A 56 -2.08 -13.21 -6.48
CA LEU A 56 -1.56 -12.04 -7.19
C LEU A 56 -1.58 -12.29 -8.70
N ALA A 57 -2.29 -11.44 -9.42
CA ALA A 57 -2.16 -11.38 -10.86
C ALA A 57 -0.80 -10.78 -11.22
N ALA A 58 0.06 -11.56 -11.85
CA ALA A 58 1.35 -11.07 -12.32
C ALA A 58 1.18 -10.20 -13.58
N PRO A 59 2.08 -9.24 -13.82
CA PRO A 59 3.14 -8.75 -12.95
C PRO A 59 2.64 -7.72 -11.94
N ALA A 60 3.29 -7.68 -10.78
CA ALA A 60 2.98 -6.73 -9.73
C ALA A 60 4.22 -5.99 -9.25
N VAL A 61 4.03 -4.75 -8.83
CA VAL A 61 5.05 -3.97 -8.13
C VAL A 61 4.91 -4.23 -6.64
N VAL A 62 6.03 -4.49 -5.99
CA VAL A 62 6.08 -4.78 -4.56
C VAL A 62 6.92 -3.71 -3.88
N ALA A 63 6.33 -3.01 -2.93
CA ALA A 63 7.04 -2.10 -2.04
C ALA A 63 7.11 -2.72 -0.65
N ARG A 64 8.24 -2.60 0.00
CA ARG A 64 8.46 -3.09 1.36
C ARG A 64 8.67 -1.93 2.31
N GLY A 65 7.83 -1.86 3.33
CA GLY A 65 8.02 -0.97 4.47
C GLY A 65 8.61 -1.73 5.66
N CYS A 66 9.66 -1.20 6.27
CA CYS A 66 10.26 -1.78 7.46
C CYS A 66 9.56 -1.23 8.71
N MET A 67 9.15 -2.12 9.60
CA MET A 67 8.54 -1.74 10.86
C MET A 67 9.59 -1.38 11.91
N ASP A 68 9.27 -0.37 12.72
CA ASP A 68 10.15 0.16 13.76
C ASP A 68 10.03 -0.55 15.11
N GLN A 69 11.07 -0.41 15.92
CA GLN A 69 11.12 -0.71 17.36
C GLN A 69 10.51 -2.08 17.75
N ALA A 70 9.37 -2.08 18.43
CA ALA A 70 8.75 -3.30 18.95
C ALA A 70 8.38 -4.32 17.88
N TYR A 71 8.33 -3.88 16.63
CA TYR A 71 8.01 -4.70 15.46
C TYR A 71 9.23 -4.95 14.56
N GLU A 72 10.42 -4.69 15.07
CA GLU A 72 11.67 -4.87 14.33
C GLU A 72 11.77 -6.28 13.73
N GLY A 73 12.28 -6.35 12.52
CA GLY A 73 12.36 -7.60 11.75
C GLY A 73 11.08 -7.99 11.03
N ARG A 74 9.99 -7.24 11.19
CA ARG A 74 8.74 -7.40 10.44
C ARG A 74 8.65 -6.36 9.33
N SER A 75 7.86 -6.66 8.33
CA SER A 75 7.68 -5.79 7.18
C SER A 75 6.20 -5.68 6.81
N MET A 76 5.83 -4.52 6.29
CA MET A 76 4.57 -4.32 5.59
C MET A 76 4.86 -4.35 4.10
N TRP A 77 4.11 -5.13 3.36
CA TRP A 77 4.28 -5.24 1.92
C TRP A 77 3.07 -4.65 1.21
N THR A 78 3.32 -3.81 0.23
CA THR A 78 2.31 -3.27 -0.65
C THR A 78 2.51 -3.87 -2.05
N MET A 79 1.48 -4.47 -2.59
CA MET A 79 1.52 -5.14 -3.89
C MET A 79 0.45 -4.53 -4.79
N ILE A 80 0.86 -3.98 -5.91
CA ILE A 80 -0.01 -3.30 -6.86
C ILE A 80 0.31 -3.81 -8.27
N ALA A 81 -0.71 -4.06 -9.09
CA ALA A 81 -0.51 -4.43 -10.48
C ALA A 81 0.30 -3.36 -11.23
N VAL A 82 1.22 -3.79 -12.08
CA VAL A 82 2.12 -2.87 -12.81
C VAL A 82 1.37 -1.76 -13.55
N PRO A 83 0.27 -2.03 -14.28
CA PRO A 83 -0.46 -0.94 -14.95
C PRO A 83 -0.98 0.14 -14.00
N ASP A 84 -1.45 -0.27 -12.82
CA ASP A 84 -1.96 0.66 -11.81
C ASP A 84 -0.83 1.47 -11.16
N ALA A 85 0.29 0.82 -10.87
CA ALA A 85 1.48 1.49 -10.36
C ALA A 85 2.03 2.51 -11.36
N VAL A 86 2.06 2.16 -12.65
CA VAL A 86 2.44 3.08 -13.73
C VAL A 86 1.50 4.28 -13.79
N ALA A 87 0.19 4.05 -13.72
CA ALA A 87 -0.79 5.13 -13.75
C ALA A 87 -0.61 6.10 -12.57
N MET A 88 -0.37 5.58 -11.39
CA MET A 88 -0.12 6.40 -10.19
C MET A 88 1.19 7.19 -10.31
N ALA A 89 2.26 6.55 -10.74
CA ALA A 89 3.56 7.20 -10.95
C ALA A 89 3.46 8.31 -12.01
N CYS A 90 2.81 8.03 -13.12
CA CYS A 90 2.58 9.02 -14.17
C CYS A 90 1.73 10.20 -13.70
N ALA A 91 0.72 9.96 -12.86
CA ALA A 91 -0.08 11.02 -12.27
C ALA A 91 0.76 11.93 -11.37
N LEU A 92 1.64 11.35 -10.56
CA LEU A 92 2.55 12.11 -9.69
C LEU A 92 3.55 12.95 -10.51
N MET A 93 4.08 12.39 -11.60
CA MET A 93 5.02 13.07 -12.49
C MET A 93 4.33 14.05 -13.45
N MET A 94 3.00 14.16 -13.39
CA MET A 94 2.21 15.02 -14.28
C MET A 94 2.42 14.69 -15.77
N VAL A 95 2.56 13.40 -16.08
CA VAL A 95 2.74 12.93 -17.46
C VAL A 95 1.43 13.13 -18.24
N PRO A 96 1.48 13.64 -19.49
CA PRO A 96 0.29 13.79 -20.32
C PRO A 96 -0.44 12.47 -20.56
N GLU A 97 -1.75 12.51 -20.61
CA GLU A 97 -2.59 11.31 -20.76
C GLU A 97 -2.23 10.47 -22.01
N SER A 98 -1.85 11.12 -23.11
CA SER A 98 -1.38 10.43 -24.30
C SER A 98 -0.14 9.56 -24.06
N ALA A 99 0.80 10.04 -23.25
CA ALA A 99 2.00 9.29 -22.88
C ALA A 99 1.68 8.19 -21.86
N VAL A 100 0.73 8.41 -20.97
CA VAL A 100 0.23 7.38 -20.03
C VAL A 100 -0.40 6.22 -20.81
N ALA A 101 -1.16 6.50 -21.87
CA ALA A 101 -1.80 5.48 -22.69
C ALA A 101 -0.78 4.52 -23.33
N GLU A 102 0.38 5.02 -23.73
CA GLU A 102 1.47 4.20 -24.29
C GLU A 102 2.06 3.22 -23.27
N ARG A 103 1.91 3.51 -21.97
CA ARG A 103 2.44 2.69 -20.89
C ARG A 103 1.46 1.64 -20.35
N ARG A 104 0.22 1.59 -20.85
CA ARG A 104 -0.84 0.68 -20.33
C ARG A 104 -0.50 -0.80 -20.44
N SER A 105 0.31 -1.18 -21.42
CA SER A 105 0.76 -2.57 -21.64
C SER A 105 2.13 -2.87 -21.01
N ALA A 106 2.67 -1.96 -20.22
CA ALA A 106 3.96 -2.14 -19.57
C ALA A 106 3.95 -3.32 -18.59
N THR A 107 5.04 -4.07 -18.59
CA THR A 107 5.28 -5.17 -17.65
C THR A 107 6.31 -4.81 -16.58
N GLN A 108 6.95 -3.66 -16.71
CA GLN A 108 7.96 -3.15 -15.79
C GLN A 108 7.84 -1.62 -15.68
N LEU A 109 8.25 -1.09 -14.55
CA LEU A 109 8.39 0.34 -14.35
C LEU A 109 9.72 0.84 -14.92
N THR A 110 9.72 2.06 -15.45
CA THR A 110 10.95 2.78 -15.74
C THR A 110 11.59 3.25 -14.44
N LYS A 111 12.84 3.71 -14.49
CA LYS A 111 13.53 4.25 -13.33
C LYS A 111 12.78 5.41 -12.67
N ASP A 112 12.29 6.35 -13.48
CA ASP A 112 11.54 7.52 -12.99
C ASP A 112 10.19 7.08 -12.37
N GLU A 113 9.51 6.10 -12.95
CA GLU A 113 8.29 5.53 -12.39
C GLU A 113 8.55 4.81 -11.07
N VAL A 114 9.68 4.13 -10.92
CA VAL A 114 10.09 3.50 -9.64
C VAL A 114 10.30 4.56 -8.56
N GLU A 115 11.00 5.64 -8.87
CA GLU A 115 11.23 6.73 -7.92
C GLU A 115 9.90 7.40 -7.52
N ALA A 116 9.04 7.70 -8.47
CA ALA A 116 7.71 8.27 -8.21
C ALA A 116 6.83 7.32 -7.39
N PHE A 117 6.82 6.04 -7.72
CA PHE A 117 6.05 5.05 -6.96
C PHE A 117 6.59 4.87 -5.53
N GLY A 118 7.90 5.00 -5.33
CA GLY A 118 8.52 5.01 -4.01
C GLY A 118 7.98 6.13 -3.12
N GLU A 119 7.78 7.31 -3.65
CA GLU A 119 7.14 8.44 -2.96
C GLU A 119 5.69 8.10 -2.55
N ILE A 120 4.94 7.46 -3.46
CA ILE A 120 3.58 7.02 -3.20
C ILE A 120 3.54 5.95 -2.11
N ALA A 121 4.43 4.98 -2.16
CA ALA A 121 4.54 3.93 -1.14
C ALA A 121 4.85 4.52 0.24
N ASN A 122 5.78 5.47 0.31
CA ASN A 122 6.11 6.16 1.55
C ASN A 122 4.90 6.89 2.15
N LEU A 123 4.08 7.49 1.31
CA LEU A 123 2.86 8.16 1.73
C LEU A 123 1.82 7.17 2.26
N ILE A 124 1.69 6.01 1.63
CA ILE A 124 0.81 4.93 2.11
C ILE A 124 1.26 4.47 3.50
N TYR A 125 2.54 4.23 3.69
CA TYR A 125 3.09 3.82 5.00
C TYR A 125 2.95 4.91 6.05
N ALA A 126 3.11 6.17 5.68
CA ALA A 126 2.84 7.30 6.58
C ALA A 126 1.38 7.33 7.03
N GLY A 127 0.44 7.04 6.16
CA GLY A 127 -0.98 6.92 6.50
C GLY A 127 -1.26 5.81 7.51
N PHE A 128 -0.65 4.65 7.34
CA PHE A 128 -0.73 3.56 8.32
C PHE A 128 -0.09 3.94 9.65
N THR A 129 1.09 4.53 9.65
CA THR A 129 1.77 4.97 10.86
C THR A 129 0.94 5.98 11.63
N GLU A 130 0.41 6.98 10.97
CA GLU A 130 -0.40 8.03 11.57
C GLU A 130 -1.68 7.48 12.22
N THR A 131 -2.31 6.50 11.58
CA THR A 131 -3.55 5.89 12.07
C THR A 131 -3.31 4.88 13.18
N LEU A 132 -2.25 4.06 13.06
CA LEU A 132 -2.01 2.94 13.96
C LEU A 132 -1.15 3.31 15.18
N SER A 133 -0.24 4.27 15.06
CA SER A 133 0.66 4.63 16.17
C SER A 133 -0.04 5.10 17.45
N PRO A 134 -1.19 5.79 17.41
CA PRO A 134 -1.93 6.12 18.62
C PRO A 134 -2.54 4.91 19.34
N ARG A 135 -2.69 3.80 18.63
CA ARG A 135 -3.32 2.57 19.15
C ARG A 135 -2.33 1.45 19.42
N LEU A 136 -1.20 1.45 18.72
CA LEU A 136 -0.15 0.45 18.84
C LEU A 136 1.14 1.15 19.27
N GLU A 137 1.55 0.89 20.50
CA GLU A 137 2.75 1.48 21.06
C GLU A 137 3.99 1.19 20.19
N ASN A 138 4.76 2.23 19.91
CA ASN A 138 5.98 2.14 19.10
C ASN A 138 5.79 1.59 17.67
N PHE A 139 4.60 1.77 17.10
CA PHE A 139 4.34 1.39 15.71
C PHE A 139 4.80 2.48 14.76
N GLY A 140 5.53 2.08 13.73
CA GLY A 140 5.92 2.92 12.60
C GLY A 140 6.35 2.07 11.43
N VAL A 141 6.10 2.55 10.21
CA VAL A 141 6.51 1.91 8.94
C VAL A 141 7.23 2.94 8.08
N ARG A 142 8.36 2.55 7.51
CA ARG A 142 9.18 3.36 6.60
C ARG A 142 9.57 2.62 5.35
#